data_622011f478e66a54c5c4897cda18b5ce
#
_entry.id   622011f478e66a54c5c4897cda18b5ce
#
_cell.length_a   1.000
_cell.length_b   1.000
_cell.length_c   1.000
_cell.angle_alpha   90.00
_cell.angle_beta   90.00
_cell.angle_gamma   90.00
#
_symmetry.space_group_name_H-M   'P 1'
#
loop_
_entity.id
_entity.type
_entity.pdbx_description
1 polymer ?
#
loop_
_entity_poly.entity_id
_entity_poly.type
_entity_poly.pdbx_seq_one_letter_code
_entity_poly.pdbx_strand_id
1 'polypeptide(L)'
;MSQRDDVVDRFRERLWQLIERSGGSRAAFARRCGIDRSTLSQILSPQSDRLPRVETLAAIAHAAQVSLDWLVGLSEGGEVGASILPQTVHLEANASTPSDERLQSWHDEAVGYKIRYVPSTIPDLLKTNAIIDYEFRHVPTTTPEQRRAMSARRLAYQRRPETDMEVCSPIHFMESFVHGEGLWKDLPRVARKLQLEQMARLCDELYPTLRWFFFDGRSEE
;
A
#
# COMPACT_ATOMS: atom_id res chain seq x y z
N MET A 1 14.27 23.79 -25.83
CA MET A 1 14.39 22.34 -25.58
C MET A 1 13.03 21.74 -25.88
N SER A 2 12.96 20.70 -26.67
CA SER A 2 11.68 20.02 -26.98
C SER A 2 11.34 19.08 -25.83
N GLN A 3 10.06 18.88 -25.53
CA GLN A 3 9.58 17.88 -24.56
C GLN A 3 10.18 16.47 -24.82
N ARG A 4 10.51 16.19 -26.07
CA ARG A 4 11.16 14.95 -26.48
C ARG A 4 12.61 14.87 -26.00
N ASP A 5 13.35 15.98 -26.04
CA ASP A 5 14.75 16.05 -25.61
C ASP A 5 14.84 15.81 -24.11
N ASP A 6 13.89 16.36 -23.33
CA ASP A 6 13.81 16.16 -21.87
C ASP A 6 13.59 14.70 -21.49
N VAL A 7 12.78 13.95 -22.24
CA VAL A 7 12.52 12.52 -21.97
C VAL A 7 13.77 11.67 -22.27
N VAL A 8 14.48 11.96 -23.38
CA VAL A 8 15.71 11.23 -23.74
C VAL A 8 16.82 11.47 -22.72
N ASP A 9 16.97 12.71 -22.26
CA ASP A 9 17.99 13.06 -21.28
C ASP A 9 17.71 12.44 -19.91
N ARG A 10 16.45 12.46 -19.43
CA ARG A 10 16.04 11.80 -18.19
C ARG A 10 16.22 10.29 -18.28
N PHE A 11 15.83 9.68 -19.38
CA PHE A 11 16.06 8.25 -19.60
C PHE A 11 17.54 7.91 -19.49
N ARG A 12 18.42 8.68 -20.13
CA ARG A 12 19.86 8.45 -20.11
C ARG A 12 20.44 8.61 -18.69
N GLU A 13 20.02 9.63 -17.97
CA GLU A 13 20.42 9.86 -16.58
C GLU A 13 20.03 8.67 -15.69
N ARG A 14 18.78 8.21 -15.77
CA ARG A 14 18.29 7.08 -14.99
C ARG A 14 18.98 5.77 -15.36
N LEU A 15 19.27 5.57 -16.63
CA LEU A 15 20.04 4.42 -17.08
C LEU A 15 21.46 4.41 -16.49
N TRP A 16 22.11 5.56 -16.40
CA TRP A 16 23.39 5.71 -15.71
C TRP A 16 23.28 5.34 -14.23
N GLN A 17 22.28 5.83 -13.53
CA GLN A 17 22.02 5.48 -12.12
C GLN A 17 21.87 3.96 -11.93
N LEU A 18 21.15 3.29 -12.83
CA LEU A 18 20.97 1.84 -12.78
C LEU A 18 22.27 1.07 -12.98
N ILE A 19 23.13 1.51 -13.89
CA ILE A 19 24.43 0.91 -14.13
C ILE A 19 25.33 1.07 -12.90
N GLU A 20 25.38 2.25 -12.30
CA GLU A 20 26.16 2.53 -11.10
C GLU A 20 25.66 1.69 -9.89
N ARG A 21 24.36 1.66 -9.65
CA ARG A 21 23.75 0.85 -8.59
C ARG A 21 24.03 -0.65 -8.77
N SER A 22 24.18 -1.11 -9.99
CA SER A 22 24.43 -2.53 -10.27
C SER A 22 25.82 -3.01 -9.82
N GLY A 23 26.75 -2.13 -9.47
CA GLY A 23 28.11 -2.43 -9.00
C GLY A 23 28.98 -3.17 -10.01
N GLY A 24 28.48 -3.40 -11.24
CA GLY A 24 29.13 -4.16 -12.27
C GLY A 24 29.63 -3.35 -13.45
N SER A 25 30.34 -4.00 -14.39
CA SER A 25 30.74 -3.37 -15.64
C SER A 25 29.51 -3.16 -16.55
N ARG A 26 29.58 -2.17 -17.46
CA ARG A 26 28.57 -1.93 -18.51
C ARG A 26 28.28 -3.21 -19.33
N ALA A 27 29.29 -4.05 -19.56
CA ALA A 27 29.12 -5.32 -20.26
C ALA A 27 28.31 -6.33 -19.42
N ALA A 28 28.48 -6.36 -18.09
CA ALA A 28 27.69 -7.19 -17.20
C ALA A 28 26.24 -6.72 -17.14
N PHE A 29 26.00 -5.41 -17.09
CA PHE A 29 24.67 -4.81 -17.14
C PHE A 29 23.95 -5.14 -18.46
N ALA A 30 24.62 -4.95 -19.61
CA ALA A 30 24.06 -5.29 -20.93
C ALA A 30 23.64 -6.77 -21.02
N ARG A 31 24.49 -7.69 -20.58
CA ARG A 31 24.16 -9.13 -20.52
C ARG A 31 22.94 -9.42 -19.64
N ARG A 32 22.84 -8.78 -18.47
CA ARG A 32 21.69 -8.95 -17.57
C ARG A 32 20.39 -8.46 -18.19
N CYS A 33 20.44 -7.38 -18.97
CA CYS A 33 19.31 -6.86 -19.72
C CYS A 33 19.03 -7.60 -21.03
N GLY A 34 19.85 -8.58 -21.43
CA GLY A 34 19.71 -9.29 -22.71
C GLY A 34 19.92 -8.40 -23.93
N ILE A 35 20.73 -7.32 -23.81
CA ILE A 35 21.04 -6.41 -24.90
C ILE A 35 22.53 -6.43 -25.24
N ASP A 36 22.87 -6.11 -26.49
CA ASP A 36 24.26 -6.05 -26.93
C ASP A 36 25.00 -4.86 -26.29
N ARG A 37 26.30 -5.04 -26.04
CA ARG A 37 27.16 -4.00 -25.52
C ARG A 37 27.22 -2.76 -26.45
N SER A 38 27.17 -2.97 -27.76
CA SER A 38 27.11 -1.90 -28.76
C SER A 38 25.82 -1.10 -28.64
N THR A 39 24.70 -1.79 -28.47
CA THR A 39 23.38 -1.17 -28.24
C THR A 39 23.40 -0.31 -26.97
N LEU A 40 23.90 -0.84 -25.85
CA LEU A 40 24.01 -0.06 -24.61
C LEU A 40 24.91 1.18 -24.79
N SER A 41 26.03 1.05 -25.51
CA SER A 41 26.93 2.16 -25.78
C SER A 41 26.30 3.24 -26.66
N GLN A 42 25.49 2.85 -27.66
CA GLN A 42 24.72 3.78 -28.46
C GLN A 42 23.67 4.53 -27.64
N ILE A 43 22.94 3.83 -26.79
CA ILE A 43 21.92 4.41 -25.93
C ILE A 43 22.52 5.45 -24.96
N LEU A 44 23.71 5.18 -24.44
CA LEU A 44 24.41 6.06 -23.50
C LEU A 44 25.15 7.21 -24.18
N SER A 45 25.22 7.22 -25.52
CA SER A 45 25.90 8.30 -26.26
C SER A 45 25.17 9.61 -26.14
N PRO A 46 25.87 10.73 -25.84
CA PRO A 46 25.28 12.06 -25.81
C PRO A 46 24.67 12.50 -27.17
N GLN A 47 25.15 11.89 -28.27
CA GLN A 47 24.65 12.17 -29.61
C GLN A 47 23.38 11.41 -29.96
N SER A 48 22.92 10.48 -29.09
CA SER A 48 21.66 9.78 -29.30
C SER A 48 20.49 10.68 -28.94
N ASP A 49 19.68 11.05 -29.91
CA ASP A 49 18.50 11.89 -29.78
C ASP A 49 17.18 11.08 -29.71
N ARG A 50 17.30 9.76 -29.54
CA ARG A 50 16.16 8.84 -29.61
C ARG A 50 16.15 7.87 -28.43
N LEU A 51 14.93 7.57 -27.95
CA LEU A 51 14.71 6.46 -27.06
C LEU A 51 14.94 5.12 -27.78
N PRO A 52 15.41 4.10 -27.07
CA PRO A 52 15.43 2.73 -27.59
C PRO A 52 14.02 2.25 -27.97
N ARG A 53 13.97 1.14 -28.68
CA ARG A 53 12.69 0.46 -28.96
C ARG A 53 12.05 -0.01 -27.65
N VAL A 54 10.72 -0.15 -27.66
CA VAL A 54 9.93 -0.54 -26.47
C VAL A 54 10.42 -1.86 -25.87
N GLU A 55 10.82 -2.81 -26.72
CA GLU A 55 11.33 -4.09 -26.28
C GLU A 55 12.64 -3.95 -25.46
N THR A 56 13.51 -3.03 -25.90
CA THR A 56 14.76 -2.73 -25.19
C THR A 56 14.49 -2.01 -23.86
N LEU A 57 13.56 -1.07 -23.84
CA LEU A 57 13.13 -0.37 -22.63
C LEU A 57 12.53 -1.37 -21.63
N ALA A 58 11.67 -2.28 -22.10
CA ALA A 58 11.05 -3.32 -21.28
C ALA A 58 12.09 -4.29 -20.70
N ALA A 59 13.09 -4.70 -21.51
CA ALA A 59 14.17 -5.56 -21.06
C ALA A 59 15.04 -4.90 -19.97
N ILE A 60 15.36 -3.61 -20.12
CA ILE A 60 16.10 -2.83 -19.12
C ILE A 60 15.27 -2.70 -17.83
N ALA A 61 14.01 -2.30 -17.94
CA ALA A 61 13.13 -2.10 -16.80
C ALA A 61 12.94 -3.41 -16.00
N HIS A 62 12.70 -4.52 -16.67
CA HIS A 62 12.57 -5.85 -16.07
C HIS A 62 13.85 -6.30 -15.37
N ALA A 63 15.00 -6.22 -16.05
CA ALA A 63 16.29 -6.64 -15.50
C ALA A 63 16.77 -5.79 -14.33
N ALA A 64 16.42 -4.50 -14.32
CA ALA A 64 16.74 -3.55 -13.26
C ALA A 64 15.66 -3.45 -12.18
N GLN A 65 14.52 -4.14 -12.35
CA GLN A 65 13.37 -4.11 -11.44
C GLN A 65 12.83 -2.70 -11.19
N VAL A 66 12.70 -1.91 -12.26
CA VAL A 66 12.15 -0.55 -12.25
C VAL A 66 10.94 -0.45 -13.17
N SER A 67 10.05 0.53 -12.94
CA SER A 67 8.92 0.79 -13.83
C SER A 67 9.38 1.47 -15.13
N LEU A 68 8.67 1.23 -16.22
CA LEU A 68 8.89 1.93 -17.49
C LEU A 68 8.64 3.44 -17.33
N ASP A 69 7.60 3.81 -16.59
CA ASP A 69 7.24 5.20 -16.35
C ASP A 69 8.37 5.96 -15.65
N TRP A 70 8.97 5.33 -14.64
CA TRP A 70 10.16 5.89 -14.01
C TRP A 70 11.32 5.97 -15.01
N LEU A 71 11.59 4.92 -15.74
CA LEU A 71 12.74 4.87 -16.66
C LEU A 71 12.68 5.97 -17.72
N VAL A 72 11.48 6.35 -18.18
CA VAL A 72 11.28 7.43 -19.17
C VAL A 72 10.91 8.80 -18.55
N GLY A 73 10.87 8.91 -17.24
CA GLY A 73 10.68 10.19 -16.56
C GLY A 73 9.24 10.62 -16.31
N LEU A 74 8.27 9.74 -16.48
CA LEU A 74 6.86 10.00 -16.19
C LEU A 74 6.50 9.83 -14.71
N SER A 75 7.35 9.15 -13.93
CA SER A 75 7.19 8.91 -12.50
C SER A 75 8.51 9.16 -11.78
N GLU A 76 8.48 9.65 -10.55
CA GLU A 76 9.67 9.82 -9.70
C GLU A 76 9.99 8.55 -8.90
N GLY A 77 9.06 7.63 -8.70
CA GLY A 77 9.27 6.34 -8.04
C GLY A 77 9.84 5.28 -8.99
N GLY A 78 11.05 4.76 -8.69
CA GLY A 78 11.81 3.92 -9.62
C GLY A 78 11.59 2.42 -9.54
N GLU A 79 10.99 1.90 -8.47
CA GLU A 79 10.89 0.45 -8.25
C GLU A 79 9.62 -0.14 -8.85
N VAL A 80 9.72 -1.34 -9.45
CA VAL A 80 8.54 -2.13 -9.86
C VAL A 80 7.79 -2.51 -8.60
N GLY A 81 6.61 -1.94 -8.44
CA GLY A 81 5.84 -2.02 -7.19
C GLY A 81 5.98 -0.78 -6.29
N ALA A 82 6.98 0.09 -6.51
CA ALA A 82 7.14 1.33 -5.75
C ALA A 82 6.10 2.40 -6.12
N SER A 83 5.40 2.27 -7.24
CA SER A 83 4.19 3.05 -7.52
C SER A 83 3.02 2.68 -6.61
N ILE A 84 3.13 1.54 -5.90
CA ILE A 84 2.11 1.05 -4.96
C ILE A 84 2.55 1.29 -3.52
N LEU A 85 3.87 1.42 -3.29
CA LEU A 85 4.44 1.79 -1.99
C LEU A 85 5.09 3.17 -2.14
N PRO A 86 4.41 4.27 -1.74
CA PRO A 86 5.09 5.53 -1.63
C PRO A 86 6.28 5.34 -0.71
N GLN A 87 7.42 5.69 -1.20
CA GLN A 87 8.75 5.92 -0.62
C GLN A 87 8.87 5.85 0.89
N THR A 88 8.32 4.84 1.56
CA THR A 88 8.75 4.62 2.95
C THR A 88 7.95 3.50 3.56
N VAL A 89 8.55 2.34 3.68
CA VAL A 89 8.32 1.55 4.88
C VAL A 89 8.97 2.34 6.02
N HIS A 90 8.24 3.22 6.64
CA HIS A 90 8.65 3.81 7.92
C HIS A 90 8.45 2.74 8.99
N LEU A 91 9.53 2.02 9.30
CA LEU A 91 9.60 1.19 10.50
C LEU A 91 9.81 2.14 11.68
N GLU A 92 8.73 2.54 12.32
CA GLU A 92 8.82 3.19 13.63
C GLU A 92 9.08 2.12 14.68
N ALA A 93 10.27 2.12 15.26
CA ALA A 93 10.70 1.10 16.21
C ALA A 93 9.88 1.03 17.51
N ASN A 94 8.97 1.97 17.77
CA ASN A 94 8.22 2.08 19.03
C ASN A 94 6.75 2.47 18.88
N ALA A 95 6.18 2.58 17.70
CA ALA A 95 4.76 2.89 17.53
C ALA A 95 3.99 1.62 17.19
N SER A 96 3.18 1.15 18.11
CA SER A 96 2.25 0.03 17.88
C SER A 96 1.15 0.35 16.86
N THR A 97 0.96 1.65 16.55
CA THR A 97 0.02 2.16 15.54
C THR A 97 0.50 3.50 14.99
N PRO A 98 0.34 3.77 13.67
CA PRO A 98 0.60 5.12 13.13
C PRO A 98 -0.23 6.17 13.86
N SER A 99 0.31 7.38 14.03
CA SER A 99 -0.51 8.50 14.52
C SER A 99 -1.70 8.72 13.58
N ASP A 100 -2.82 9.17 14.13
CA ASP A 100 -4.02 9.39 13.32
C ASP A 100 -3.84 10.40 12.20
N GLU A 101 -3.03 11.43 12.43
CA GLU A 101 -2.69 12.43 11.42
C GLU A 101 -1.96 11.80 10.24
N ARG A 102 -1.04 10.88 10.51
CA ARG A 102 -0.31 10.13 9.47
C ARG A 102 -1.23 9.17 8.72
N LEU A 103 -2.09 8.45 9.43
CA LEU A 103 -3.06 7.56 8.78
C LEU A 103 -4.05 8.34 7.92
N GLN A 104 -4.46 9.54 8.36
CA GLN A 104 -5.29 10.43 7.56
C GLN A 104 -4.55 10.91 6.31
N SER A 105 -3.28 11.32 6.41
CA SER A 105 -2.44 11.68 5.26
C SER A 105 -2.34 10.53 4.26
N TRP A 106 -2.10 9.32 4.72
CA TRP A 106 -2.07 8.14 3.83
C TRP A 106 -3.40 7.87 3.15
N HIS A 107 -4.52 8.05 3.84
CA HIS A 107 -5.83 7.91 3.23
C HIS A 107 -6.08 8.98 2.16
N ASP A 108 -5.69 10.23 2.40
CA ASP A 108 -5.85 11.32 1.44
C ASP A 108 -4.95 11.12 0.20
N GLU A 109 -3.74 10.58 0.38
CA GLU A 109 -2.82 10.22 -0.71
C GLU A 109 -3.30 8.99 -1.49
N ALA A 110 -4.07 8.09 -0.86
CA ALA A 110 -4.57 6.87 -1.47
C ALA A 110 -5.88 7.05 -2.26
N VAL A 111 -6.39 8.25 -2.39
CA VAL A 111 -7.60 8.52 -3.22
C VAL A 111 -7.34 8.08 -4.66
N GLY A 112 -8.21 7.20 -5.20
CA GLY A 112 -8.06 6.59 -6.51
C GLY A 112 -7.15 5.35 -6.56
N TYR A 113 -6.57 4.96 -5.43
CA TYR A 113 -5.80 3.73 -5.29
C TYR A 113 -6.51 2.73 -4.39
N LYS A 114 -6.19 1.44 -4.60
CA LYS A 114 -6.69 0.36 -3.74
C LYS A 114 -5.87 0.27 -2.45
N ILE A 115 -6.55 0.38 -1.31
CA ILE A 115 -5.97 0.14 0.00
C ILE A 115 -6.16 -1.34 0.37
N ARG A 116 -5.07 -2.02 0.76
CA ARG A 116 -5.12 -3.34 1.39
C ARG A 116 -4.78 -3.21 2.86
N TYR A 117 -5.69 -3.66 3.70
CA TYR A 117 -5.60 -3.49 5.14
C TYR A 117 -5.74 -4.82 5.88
N VAL A 118 -4.79 -5.12 6.74
CA VAL A 118 -4.80 -6.29 7.63
C VAL A 118 -4.88 -5.79 9.06
N PRO A 119 -6.08 -5.71 9.65
CA PRO A 119 -6.26 -5.25 11.02
C PRO A 119 -5.83 -6.31 12.03
N SER A 120 -5.34 -5.86 13.19
CA SER A 120 -5.06 -6.73 14.34
C SER A 120 -6.32 -7.15 15.11
N THR A 121 -7.40 -6.37 14.97
CA THR A 121 -8.73 -6.61 15.55
C THR A 121 -9.81 -6.26 14.51
N ILE A 122 -11.03 -5.95 14.94
CA ILE A 122 -12.09 -5.45 14.05
C ILE A 122 -11.60 -4.14 13.39
N PRO A 123 -11.79 -3.93 12.07
CA PRO A 123 -11.48 -2.64 11.43
C PRO A 123 -12.15 -1.47 12.15
N ASP A 124 -11.38 -0.44 12.48
CA ASP A 124 -11.87 0.66 13.32
C ASP A 124 -13.12 1.36 12.78
N LEU A 125 -13.21 1.51 11.45
CA LEU A 125 -14.38 2.12 10.80
C LEU A 125 -15.67 1.30 10.97
N LEU A 126 -15.57 0.02 11.30
CA LEU A 126 -16.70 -0.88 11.51
C LEU A 126 -17.08 -1.04 12.99
N LYS A 127 -16.29 -0.49 13.93
CA LYS A 127 -16.50 -0.66 15.37
C LYS A 127 -17.70 0.16 15.87
N THR A 128 -18.47 -0.42 16.79
CA THR A 128 -19.40 0.34 17.64
C THR A 128 -18.64 1.10 18.72
N ASN A 129 -19.23 2.14 19.27
CA ASN A 129 -18.63 2.86 20.40
C ASN A 129 -18.32 1.95 21.59
N ALA A 130 -19.16 0.95 21.84
CA ALA A 130 -18.95 -0.02 22.93
C ALA A 130 -17.66 -0.86 22.73
N ILE A 131 -17.35 -1.22 21.49
CA ILE A 131 -16.12 -1.95 21.16
C ILE A 131 -14.89 -1.04 21.29
N ILE A 132 -14.99 0.21 20.80
CA ILE A 132 -13.92 1.19 20.93
C ILE A 132 -13.61 1.41 22.42
N ASP A 133 -14.61 1.65 23.24
CA ASP A 133 -14.44 1.88 24.67
C ASP A 133 -13.84 0.61 25.37
N TYR A 134 -14.28 -0.57 24.96
CA TYR A 134 -13.79 -1.83 25.52
C TYR A 134 -12.33 -2.10 25.17
N GLU A 135 -11.91 -2.00 23.93
CA GLU A 135 -10.53 -2.26 23.49
C GLU A 135 -9.54 -1.32 24.17
N PHE A 136 -9.93 -0.08 24.34
CA PHE A 136 -9.03 0.97 24.84
C PHE A 136 -9.21 1.28 26.33
N ARG A 137 -9.98 0.47 27.08
CA ARG A 137 -10.25 0.70 28.52
C ARG A 137 -9.00 0.85 29.38
N HIS A 138 -7.86 0.31 28.94
CA HIS A 138 -6.58 0.34 29.63
C HIS A 138 -5.51 1.21 28.97
N VAL A 139 -5.85 1.96 27.93
CA VAL A 139 -4.91 2.81 27.19
C VAL A 139 -5.16 4.29 27.52
N PRO A 140 -4.31 4.93 28.33
CA PRO A 140 -4.58 6.28 28.84
C PRO A 140 -4.26 7.42 27.87
N THR A 141 -3.67 7.14 26.69
CA THR A 141 -3.09 8.15 25.81
C THR A 141 -4.10 8.97 25.01
N THR A 142 -5.35 8.52 24.89
CA THR A 142 -6.41 9.21 24.12
C THR A 142 -7.75 9.09 24.84
N THR A 143 -8.62 10.12 24.73
CA THR A 143 -9.95 10.07 25.32
C THR A 143 -10.92 9.23 24.47
N PRO A 144 -12.01 8.68 25.07
CA PRO A 144 -13.03 7.97 24.32
C PRO A 144 -13.63 8.82 23.18
N GLU A 145 -13.83 10.12 23.40
CA GLU A 145 -14.38 11.05 22.42
C GLU A 145 -13.45 11.20 21.22
N GLN A 146 -12.13 11.32 21.45
CA GLN A 146 -11.14 11.40 20.40
C GLN A 146 -11.18 10.12 19.54
N ARG A 147 -11.20 8.93 20.15
CA ARG A 147 -11.23 7.64 19.43
C ARG A 147 -12.50 7.46 18.59
N ARG A 148 -13.65 7.86 19.13
CA ARG A 148 -14.93 7.84 18.39
C ARG A 148 -14.91 8.80 17.20
N ALA A 149 -14.32 9.99 17.39
CA ALA A 149 -14.14 10.96 16.31
C ALA A 149 -13.23 10.42 15.21
N MET A 150 -12.18 9.70 15.57
CA MET A 150 -11.26 9.04 14.64
C MET A 150 -11.95 7.96 13.82
N SER A 151 -12.69 7.07 14.49
CA SER A 151 -13.47 6.03 13.80
C SER A 151 -14.51 6.65 12.84
N ALA A 152 -15.20 7.72 13.27
CA ALA A 152 -16.15 8.43 12.43
C ALA A 152 -15.49 9.07 11.19
N ARG A 153 -14.27 9.62 11.31
CA ARG A 153 -13.52 10.17 10.16
C ARG A 153 -13.14 9.07 9.16
N ARG A 154 -12.69 7.91 9.63
CA ARG A 154 -12.37 6.76 8.77
C ARG A 154 -13.61 6.27 8.03
N LEU A 155 -14.75 6.19 8.71
CA LEU A 155 -16.01 5.83 8.07
C LEU A 155 -16.45 6.88 7.03
N ALA A 156 -16.30 8.17 7.34
CA ALA A 156 -16.61 9.25 6.41
C ALA A 156 -15.71 9.22 5.17
N TYR A 157 -14.42 8.91 5.34
CA TYR A 157 -13.50 8.68 4.22
C TYR A 157 -13.98 7.53 3.35
N GLN A 158 -14.30 6.37 3.94
CA GLN A 158 -14.71 5.17 3.21
C GLN A 158 -16.04 5.32 2.45
N ARG A 159 -16.87 6.27 2.84
CA ARG A 159 -18.13 6.60 2.12
C ARG A 159 -17.91 7.41 0.85
N ARG A 160 -16.70 7.85 0.57
CA ARG A 160 -16.38 8.52 -0.69
C ARG A 160 -16.36 7.51 -1.83
N PRO A 161 -16.96 7.83 -3.00
CA PRO A 161 -17.04 6.88 -4.12
C PRO A 161 -15.67 6.56 -4.75
N GLU A 162 -14.66 7.40 -4.52
CA GLU A 162 -13.31 7.22 -5.05
C GLU A 162 -12.45 6.26 -4.22
N THR A 163 -12.96 5.76 -3.09
CA THR A 163 -12.23 4.85 -2.22
C THR A 163 -12.38 3.39 -2.67
N ASP A 164 -11.32 2.60 -2.51
CA ASP A 164 -11.32 1.16 -2.76
C ASP A 164 -10.48 0.48 -1.68
N MET A 165 -11.13 -0.24 -0.74
CA MET A 165 -10.46 -0.90 0.38
C MET A 165 -10.79 -2.39 0.44
N GLU A 166 -9.74 -3.19 0.49
CA GLU A 166 -9.79 -4.63 0.76
C GLU A 166 -9.25 -4.89 2.17
N VAL A 167 -10.10 -5.39 3.04
CA VAL A 167 -9.72 -5.84 4.38
C VAL A 167 -9.53 -7.35 4.35
N CYS A 168 -8.48 -7.87 4.97
CA CYS A 168 -8.23 -9.31 5.08
C CYS A 168 -7.98 -9.69 6.54
N SER A 169 -8.74 -10.64 7.08
CA SER A 169 -8.64 -11.07 8.47
C SER A 169 -8.69 -12.60 8.59
N PRO A 170 -7.97 -13.18 9.56
CA PRO A 170 -8.11 -14.60 9.84
C PRO A 170 -9.52 -14.92 10.36
N ILE A 171 -10.15 -16.03 9.89
CA ILE A 171 -11.51 -16.40 10.29
C ILE A 171 -11.61 -16.70 11.80
N HIS A 172 -10.58 -17.31 12.36
CA HIS A 172 -10.55 -17.66 13.80
C HIS A 172 -10.61 -16.42 14.70
N PHE A 173 -10.23 -15.25 14.22
CA PHE A 173 -10.41 -14.00 14.94
C PHE A 173 -11.91 -13.68 15.14
N MET A 174 -12.72 -13.85 14.09
CA MET A 174 -14.16 -13.63 14.16
C MET A 174 -14.84 -14.70 15.02
N GLU A 175 -14.38 -15.95 14.96
CA GLU A 175 -14.85 -17.03 15.84
C GLU A 175 -14.62 -16.66 17.30
N SER A 176 -13.40 -16.24 17.68
CA SER A 176 -13.09 -15.80 19.05
C SER A 176 -13.94 -14.62 19.50
N PHE A 177 -14.22 -13.67 18.60
CA PHE A 177 -15.11 -12.53 18.89
C PHE A 177 -16.54 -13.00 19.16
N VAL A 178 -17.10 -13.86 18.29
CA VAL A 178 -18.46 -14.39 18.43
C VAL A 178 -18.63 -15.17 19.74
N HIS A 179 -17.66 -16.04 20.06
CA HIS A 179 -17.70 -16.86 21.27
C HIS A 179 -17.34 -16.08 22.54
N GLY A 180 -16.74 -14.92 22.44
CA GLY A 180 -16.29 -14.13 23.59
C GLY A 180 -15.05 -14.72 24.24
N GLU A 181 -14.10 -15.14 23.42
CA GLU A 181 -12.84 -15.74 23.86
C GLU A 181 -11.68 -14.74 23.81
N GLY A 182 -10.58 -15.07 24.47
CA GLY A 182 -9.36 -14.27 24.47
C GLY A 182 -9.59 -12.82 24.90
N LEU A 183 -9.30 -11.88 24.03
CA LEU A 183 -9.49 -10.44 24.27
C LEU A 183 -10.93 -10.10 24.65
N TRP A 184 -11.92 -10.84 24.14
CA TRP A 184 -13.35 -10.54 24.22
C TRP A 184 -14.08 -11.19 25.37
N LYS A 185 -13.38 -11.91 26.26
CA LYS A 185 -13.97 -12.70 27.35
C LYS A 185 -14.87 -11.89 28.29
N ASP A 186 -14.53 -10.63 28.54
CA ASP A 186 -15.27 -9.75 29.45
C ASP A 186 -16.26 -8.84 28.72
N LEU A 187 -16.35 -8.96 27.37
CA LEU A 187 -17.27 -8.16 26.57
C LEU A 187 -18.68 -8.76 26.62
N PRO A 188 -19.71 -8.00 27.04
CA PRO A 188 -21.07 -8.49 27.11
C PRO A 188 -21.58 -9.05 25.78
N ARG A 189 -22.30 -10.17 25.82
CA ARG A 189 -22.90 -10.82 24.64
C ARG A 189 -23.75 -9.87 23.81
N VAL A 190 -24.49 -8.96 24.46
CA VAL A 190 -25.31 -7.96 23.78
C VAL A 190 -24.44 -7.01 22.96
N ALA A 191 -23.28 -6.56 23.50
CA ALA A 191 -22.35 -5.69 22.77
C ALA A 191 -21.75 -6.41 21.55
N ARG A 192 -21.41 -7.71 21.68
CA ARG A 192 -20.93 -8.52 20.55
C ARG A 192 -21.99 -8.66 19.46
N LYS A 193 -23.26 -8.92 19.84
CA LYS A 193 -24.35 -9.03 18.89
C LYS A 193 -24.55 -7.71 18.11
N LEU A 194 -24.63 -6.58 18.81
CA LEU A 194 -24.77 -5.25 18.18
C LEU A 194 -23.59 -4.93 17.25
N GLN A 195 -22.40 -5.36 17.62
CA GLN A 195 -21.21 -5.19 16.76
C GLN A 195 -21.33 -6.02 15.48
N LEU A 196 -21.79 -7.27 15.54
CA LEU A 196 -22.00 -8.10 14.36
C LEU A 196 -23.04 -7.49 13.41
N GLU A 197 -24.16 -7.02 13.98
CA GLU A 197 -25.22 -6.34 13.22
C GLU A 197 -24.69 -5.07 12.54
N GLN A 198 -23.88 -4.27 13.23
CA GLN A 198 -23.26 -3.08 12.64
C GLN A 198 -22.28 -3.43 11.52
N MET A 199 -21.43 -4.45 11.72
CA MET A 199 -20.47 -4.88 10.69
C MET A 199 -21.22 -5.33 9.43
N ALA A 200 -22.22 -6.19 9.55
CA ALA A 200 -23.03 -6.64 8.41
C ALA A 200 -23.65 -5.46 7.67
N ARG A 201 -24.31 -4.56 8.39
CA ARG A 201 -24.93 -3.36 7.80
C ARG A 201 -23.90 -2.46 7.08
N LEU A 202 -22.76 -2.20 7.69
CA LEU A 202 -21.73 -1.34 7.08
C LEU A 202 -21.04 -2.00 5.89
N CYS A 203 -20.83 -3.31 5.91
CA CYS A 203 -20.30 -4.03 4.75
C CYS A 203 -21.27 -3.95 3.56
N ASP A 204 -22.57 -4.09 3.79
CA ASP A 204 -23.59 -3.92 2.73
C ASP A 204 -23.66 -2.46 2.24
N GLU A 205 -23.65 -1.49 3.17
CA GLU A 205 -23.70 -0.06 2.84
C GLU A 205 -22.50 0.40 2.00
N LEU A 206 -21.32 -0.09 2.34
CA LEU A 206 -20.04 0.34 1.75
C LEU A 206 -19.62 -0.48 0.52
N TYR A 207 -20.35 -1.53 0.15
CA TYR A 207 -20.06 -2.27 -1.06
C TYR A 207 -20.32 -1.41 -2.31
N PRO A 208 -19.44 -1.43 -3.34
CA PRO A 208 -18.23 -2.25 -3.52
C PRO A 208 -16.94 -1.59 -3.02
N THR A 209 -16.98 -0.37 -2.43
CA THR A 209 -15.79 0.38 -2.04
C THR A 209 -15.06 -0.23 -0.83
N LEU A 210 -15.77 -1.03 -0.03
CA LEU A 210 -15.21 -1.84 1.05
C LEU A 210 -15.54 -3.31 0.82
N ARG A 211 -14.51 -4.15 0.84
CA ARG A 211 -14.64 -5.61 0.79
C ARG A 211 -13.85 -6.22 1.92
N TRP A 212 -14.47 -7.10 2.70
CA TRP A 212 -13.83 -7.79 3.82
C TRP A 212 -13.74 -9.29 3.53
N PHE A 213 -12.51 -9.77 3.42
CA PHE A 213 -12.19 -11.17 3.15
C PHE A 213 -11.70 -11.86 4.41
N PHE A 214 -12.02 -13.14 4.54
CA PHE A 214 -11.53 -13.99 5.61
C PHE A 214 -10.71 -15.14 5.03
N PHE A 215 -9.66 -15.53 5.74
CA PHE A 215 -8.83 -16.67 5.40
C PHE A 215 -8.64 -17.57 6.61
N ASP A 216 -8.47 -18.87 6.37
CA ASP A 216 -8.11 -19.82 7.42
C ASP A 216 -6.57 -19.83 7.55
N GLY A 217 -6.05 -19.17 8.58
CA GLY A 217 -4.60 -19.14 8.87
C GLY A 217 -4.06 -20.44 9.49
N ARG A 218 -4.91 -21.45 9.67
CA ARG A 218 -4.54 -22.78 10.20
C ARG A 218 -4.41 -23.85 9.13
N SER A 219 -4.84 -23.57 7.89
CA SER A 219 -4.63 -24.46 6.76
C SER A 219 -3.18 -24.34 6.31
N GLU A 220 -2.38 -25.37 6.52
CA GLU A 220 -1.09 -25.55 5.86
C GLU A 220 -1.37 -25.91 4.39
N GLU A 221 -1.07 -25.02 3.47
CA GLU A 221 -0.80 -25.31 2.07
C GLU A 221 0.64 -24.96 1.74
#